data_851ef410c9487c4c7b04c7ba12945eb3
#
_entry.id   851ef410c9487c4c7b04c7ba12945eb3
#
_cell.length_a   1.000
_cell.length_b   1.000
_cell.length_c   1.000
_cell.angle_alpha   90.00
_cell.angle_beta   90.00
_cell.angle_gamma   90.00
#
_symmetry.space_group_name_H-M   'P 1'
#
loop_
_entity.id
_entity.type
_entity.pdbx_description
1 polymer ?
#
loop_
_entity_poly.entity_id
_entity_poly.type
_entity_poly.pdbx_seq_one_letter_code
_entity_poly.pdbx_strand_id
1 'polypeptide(L)'
;MRFRMFSRVSIWVAVVIVASSCSKFRRISKSEDWRVRYEAALNYYAKQDYYRASMLFEDIMPIVRGLPEGEKVEFYLGYCQFYEKTYLLASNQFKTFYETYGRSSLAEEAHFMYAFSLYSSAPSANLDQSDGIEAMDAMQNFLNKYPDSKFQERAAEVIRVSQGKLEEKGFQNARQYLTLRMYQAAIISFDNFRKNFPDSKYLEEIAYLKVVSQFNLAEKSLVTLQPKRYRAVIDLYQELVDSYPESKYLRDAEKMYSLSLAKVTEKKEVKS
;
A
#
# COMPACT_ATOMS: atom_id res chain seq x y z
N MET A 1 24.69 -48.69 -11.65
CA MET A 1 24.82 -48.09 -13.02
C MET A 1 23.48 -47.71 -13.66
N ARG A 2 22.34 -48.30 -13.29
CA ARG A 2 21.00 -48.01 -13.83
C ARG A 2 20.41 -46.66 -13.46
N PHE A 3 20.71 -46.07 -12.30
CA PHE A 3 20.13 -44.81 -11.82
C PHE A 3 20.62 -43.59 -12.60
N ARG A 4 21.82 -43.56 -13.14
CA ARG A 4 22.38 -42.44 -13.91
C ARG A 4 21.82 -42.33 -15.34
N MET A 5 21.30 -43.43 -15.87
CA MET A 5 20.74 -43.47 -17.23
C MET A 5 19.34 -42.91 -17.28
N PHE A 6 18.51 -43.16 -16.25
CA PHE A 6 17.14 -42.56 -16.11
C PHE A 6 17.16 -41.05 -16.00
N SER A 7 18.12 -40.47 -15.24
CA SER A 7 18.27 -39.03 -15.10
C SER A 7 18.61 -38.32 -16.42
N ARG A 8 19.45 -38.92 -17.23
CA ARG A 8 19.87 -38.36 -18.54
C ARG A 8 18.74 -38.40 -19.57
N VAL A 9 17.95 -39.46 -19.59
CA VAL A 9 16.79 -39.61 -20.50
C VAL A 9 15.70 -38.59 -20.13
N SER A 10 15.42 -38.39 -18.82
CA SER A 10 14.46 -37.38 -18.34
C SER A 10 14.86 -35.96 -18.72
N ILE A 11 16.15 -35.63 -18.68
CA ILE A 11 16.65 -34.29 -19.08
C ILE A 11 16.48 -34.09 -20.60
N TRP A 12 16.79 -35.10 -21.42
CA TRP A 12 16.62 -34.99 -22.87
C TRP A 12 15.15 -34.85 -23.27
N VAL A 13 14.23 -35.57 -22.61
CA VAL A 13 12.79 -35.48 -22.86
C VAL A 13 12.29 -34.08 -22.50
N ALA A 14 12.73 -33.52 -21.36
CA ALA A 14 12.36 -32.14 -20.94
C ALA A 14 12.87 -31.10 -21.95
N VAL A 15 14.10 -31.22 -22.44
CA VAL A 15 14.68 -30.31 -23.46
C VAL A 15 13.92 -30.36 -24.78
N VAL A 16 13.51 -31.55 -25.22
CA VAL A 16 12.72 -31.70 -26.48
C VAL A 16 11.33 -31.08 -26.34
N ILE A 17 10.69 -31.20 -25.18
CA ILE A 17 9.36 -30.60 -24.93
C ILE A 17 9.45 -29.06 -24.95
N VAL A 18 10.48 -28.48 -24.35
CA VAL A 18 10.69 -27.03 -24.35
C VAL A 18 10.98 -26.51 -25.77
N ALA A 19 11.82 -27.20 -26.54
CA ALA A 19 12.15 -26.79 -27.90
C ALA A 19 10.94 -26.87 -28.85
N SER A 20 10.05 -27.85 -28.70
CA SER A 20 8.84 -27.96 -29.52
C SER A 20 7.79 -26.90 -29.19
N SER A 21 7.70 -26.47 -27.93
CA SER A 21 6.80 -25.38 -27.52
C SER A 21 7.20 -24.03 -28.12
N CYS A 22 8.48 -23.69 -28.14
CA CYS A 22 8.99 -22.46 -28.77
C CYS A 22 8.74 -22.43 -30.30
N SER A 23 8.87 -23.54 -30.97
CA SER A 23 8.65 -23.61 -32.43
C SER A 23 7.18 -23.38 -32.81
N LYS A 24 6.25 -23.91 -32.00
CA LYS A 24 4.80 -23.71 -32.19
C LYS A 24 4.39 -22.27 -32.01
N PHE A 25 4.84 -21.61 -30.93
CA PHE A 25 4.55 -20.20 -30.66
C PHE A 25 5.07 -19.31 -31.79
N ARG A 26 6.32 -19.49 -32.21
CA ARG A 26 6.91 -18.72 -33.31
C ARG A 26 6.15 -18.84 -34.64
N ARG A 27 5.58 -20.00 -34.91
CA ARG A 27 4.74 -20.22 -36.11
C ARG A 27 3.43 -19.45 -36.01
N ILE A 28 2.80 -19.45 -34.81
CA ILE A 28 1.55 -18.72 -34.54
C ILE A 28 1.77 -17.21 -34.61
N SER A 29 2.79 -16.67 -33.97
CA SER A 29 3.08 -15.25 -33.95
C SER A 29 3.40 -14.67 -35.32
N LYS A 30 3.88 -15.53 -36.28
CA LYS A 30 4.12 -15.13 -37.66
C LYS A 30 2.94 -15.34 -38.60
N SER A 31 1.78 -15.76 -38.08
CA SER A 31 0.58 -15.92 -38.93
C SER A 31 0.11 -14.55 -39.43
N GLU A 32 -0.20 -14.44 -40.69
CA GLU A 32 -0.80 -13.22 -41.26
C GLU A 32 -2.27 -13.04 -40.82
N ASP A 33 -2.97 -14.14 -40.53
CA ASP A 33 -4.33 -14.10 -40.02
C ASP A 33 -4.32 -13.78 -38.50
N TRP A 34 -4.82 -12.59 -38.17
CA TRP A 34 -4.94 -12.15 -36.79
C TRP A 34 -5.90 -13.02 -35.95
N ARG A 35 -6.87 -13.69 -36.56
CA ARG A 35 -7.79 -14.58 -35.84
C ARG A 35 -7.08 -15.80 -35.28
N VAL A 36 -6.09 -16.35 -36.00
CA VAL A 36 -5.24 -17.43 -35.50
C VAL A 36 -4.44 -16.99 -34.27
N ARG A 37 -3.92 -15.78 -34.28
CA ARG A 37 -3.20 -15.17 -33.13
C ARG A 37 -4.14 -14.91 -31.97
N TYR A 38 -5.34 -14.40 -32.22
CA TYR A 38 -6.36 -14.15 -31.21
C TYR A 38 -6.78 -15.43 -30.47
N GLU A 39 -7.17 -16.47 -31.18
CA GLU A 39 -7.54 -17.76 -30.58
C GLU A 39 -6.37 -18.40 -29.80
N ALA A 40 -5.17 -18.25 -30.30
CA ALA A 40 -3.97 -18.72 -29.60
C ALA A 40 -3.71 -17.91 -28.32
N ALA A 41 -3.90 -16.60 -28.36
CA ALA A 41 -3.76 -15.73 -27.18
C ALA A 41 -4.74 -16.13 -26.08
N LEU A 42 -6.02 -16.33 -26.41
CA LEU A 42 -7.03 -16.83 -25.47
C LEU A 42 -6.65 -18.21 -24.89
N ASN A 43 -6.09 -19.09 -25.72
CA ASN A 43 -5.65 -20.42 -25.27
C ASN A 43 -4.43 -20.33 -24.33
N TYR A 44 -3.47 -19.43 -24.61
CA TYR A 44 -2.34 -19.18 -23.70
C TYR A 44 -2.82 -18.56 -22.40
N TYR A 45 -3.74 -17.60 -22.45
CA TYR A 45 -4.36 -16.98 -21.28
C TYR A 45 -5.04 -18.04 -20.40
N ALA A 46 -5.87 -18.91 -20.97
CA ALA A 46 -6.55 -19.98 -20.26
C ALA A 46 -5.57 -21.00 -19.61
N LYS A 47 -4.37 -21.12 -20.15
CA LYS A 47 -3.28 -21.95 -19.59
C LYS A 47 -2.39 -21.19 -18.60
N GLN A 48 -2.74 -19.94 -18.27
CA GLN A 48 -1.95 -19.07 -17.41
C GLN A 48 -0.55 -18.74 -17.96
N ASP A 49 -0.35 -18.91 -19.26
CA ASP A 49 0.86 -18.47 -19.97
C ASP A 49 0.65 -17.02 -20.43
N TYR A 50 0.62 -16.13 -19.42
CA TYR A 50 0.25 -14.72 -19.60
C TYR A 50 1.24 -13.99 -20.50
N TYR A 51 2.52 -14.32 -20.42
CA TYR A 51 3.56 -13.74 -21.27
C TYR A 51 3.33 -13.98 -22.76
N ARG A 52 3.02 -15.23 -23.16
CA ARG A 52 2.72 -15.51 -24.57
C ARG A 52 1.38 -14.95 -24.98
N ALA A 53 0.42 -14.92 -24.08
CA ALA A 53 -0.88 -14.30 -24.33
C ALA A 53 -0.73 -12.79 -24.57
N SER A 54 -0.01 -12.06 -23.71
CA SER A 54 0.20 -10.63 -23.85
C SER A 54 0.89 -10.28 -25.16
N MET A 55 1.97 -10.98 -25.52
CA MET A 55 2.65 -10.76 -26.79
C MET A 55 1.72 -10.88 -28.01
N LEU A 56 0.83 -11.86 -28.03
CA LEU A 56 -0.11 -12.05 -29.13
C LEU A 56 -1.23 -10.99 -29.12
N PHE A 57 -1.74 -10.63 -27.94
CA PHE A 57 -2.73 -9.57 -27.80
C PHE A 57 -2.16 -8.21 -28.24
N GLU A 58 -0.96 -7.85 -27.81
CA GLU A 58 -0.28 -6.61 -28.24
C GLU A 58 -0.09 -6.53 -29.75
N ASP A 59 0.31 -7.65 -30.35
CA ASP A 59 0.58 -7.74 -31.78
C ASP A 59 -0.68 -7.59 -32.65
N ILE A 60 -1.84 -8.06 -32.16
CA ILE A 60 -3.13 -7.92 -32.88
C ILE A 60 -3.91 -6.66 -32.50
N MET A 61 -3.62 -6.02 -31.38
CA MET A 61 -4.33 -4.83 -30.88
C MET A 61 -4.56 -3.75 -31.95
N PRO A 62 -3.55 -3.33 -32.73
CA PRO A 62 -3.75 -2.32 -33.75
C PRO A 62 -4.72 -2.74 -34.86
N ILE A 63 -4.82 -4.05 -35.12
CA ILE A 63 -5.64 -4.63 -36.19
C ILE A 63 -7.10 -4.72 -35.77
N VAL A 64 -7.33 -5.11 -34.48
CA VAL A 64 -8.70 -5.38 -33.98
C VAL A 64 -9.36 -4.16 -33.33
N ARG A 65 -8.67 -3.02 -33.29
CA ARG A 65 -9.24 -1.77 -32.75
C ARG A 65 -10.48 -1.39 -33.54
N GLY A 66 -11.61 -1.23 -32.82
CA GLY A 66 -12.91 -0.96 -33.44
C GLY A 66 -13.70 -2.19 -33.89
N LEU A 67 -13.13 -3.39 -33.77
CA LEU A 67 -13.85 -4.65 -33.94
C LEU A 67 -14.40 -5.14 -32.58
N PRO A 68 -15.41 -6.02 -32.58
CA PRO A 68 -15.94 -6.60 -31.33
C PRO A 68 -14.88 -7.35 -30.50
N GLU A 69 -13.90 -7.94 -31.15
CA GLU A 69 -12.78 -8.66 -30.51
C GLU A 69 -11.80 -7.70 -29.82
N GLY A 70 -11.69 -6.44 -30.30
CA GLY A 70 -10.77 -5.45 -29.75
C GLY A 70 -11.04 -5.18 -28.27
N GLU A 71 -12.31 -5.08 -27.87
CA GLU A 71 -12.70 -4.94 -26.46
C GLU A 71 -12.14 -6.07 -25.58
N LYS A 72 -12.31 -7.33 -26.03
CA LYS A 72 -11.79 -8.48 -25.28
C LYS A 72 -10.27 -8.51 -25.26
N VAL A 73 -9.61 -8.16 -26.36
CA VAL A 73 -8.15 -8.09 -26.45
C VAL A 73 -7.60 -7.10 -25.45
N GLU A 74 -8.15 -5.87 -25.39
CA GLU A 74 -7.72 -4.86 -24.44
C GLU A 74 -7.93 -5.28 -22.99
N PHE A 75 -9.06 -5.91 -22.69
CA PHE A 75 -9.38 -6.38 -21.35
C PHE A 75 -8.45 -7.51 -20.89
N TYR A 76 -8.24 -8.54 -21.70
CA TYR A 76 -7.37 -9.64 -21.36
C TYR A 76 -5.89 -9.26 -21.35
N LEU A 77 -5.48 -8.28 -22.14
CA LEU A 77 -4.13 -7.74 -22.06
C LEU A 77 -3.86 -7.10 -20.69
N GLY A 78 -4.82 -6.32 -20.16
CA GLY A 78 -4.74 -5.79 -18.80
C GLY A 78 -4.55 -6.89 -17.74
N TYR A 79 -5.30 -7.99 -17.86
CA TYR A 79 -5.12 -9.15 -16.97
C TYR A 79 -3.79 -9.86 -17.15
N CYS A 80 -3.28 -10.02 -18.38
CA CYS A 80 -1.96 -10.58 -18.61
C CYS A 80 -0.90 -9.75 -17.86
N GLN A 81 -0.90 -8.44 -18.05
CA GLN A 81 0.01 -7.52 -17.37
C GLN A 81 -0.12 -7.57 -15.85
N PHE A 82 -1.36 -7.71 -15.34
CA PHE A 82 -1.58 -7.87 -13.90
C PHE A 82 -0.95 -9.16 -13.34
N TYR A 83 -1.18 -10.30 -13.99
CA TYR A 83 -0.63 -11.58 -13.55
C TYR A 83 0.89 -11.68 -13.75
N GLU A 84 1.45 -10.95 -14.71
CA GLU A 84 2.90 -10.76 -14.88
C GLU A 84 3.49 -9.78 -13.87
N LYS A 85 2.67 -9.23 -12.96
CA LYS A 85 3.05 -8.26 -11.92
C LYS A 85 3.57 -6.92 -12.46
N THR A 86 3.28 -6.61 -13.71
CA THR A 86 3.53 -5.29 -14.30
C THR A 86 2.35 -4.35 -13.99
N TYR A 87 2.12 -4.13 -12.69
CA TYR A 87 0.89 -3.53 -12.17
C TYR A 87 0.59 -2.14 -12.70
N LEU A 88 1.61 -1.30 -12.92
CA LEU A 88 1.41 0.04 -13.47
C LEU A 88 0.97 0.00 -14.94
N LEU A 89 1.48 -0.97 -15.72
CA LEU A 89 0.99 -1.19 -17.08
C LEU A 89 -0.44 -1.69 -17.06
N ALA A 90 -0.75 -2.67 -16.20
CA ALA A 90 -2.10 -3.18 -16.03
C ALA A 90 -3.08 -2.07 -15.62
N SER A 91 -2.71 -1.18 -14.68
CA SER A 91 -3.56 -0.07 -14.27
C SER A 91 -3.88 0.86 -15.45
N ASN A 92 -2.88 1.26 -16.21
CA ASN A 92 -3.08 2.10 -17.40
C ASN A 92 -3.97 1.42 -18.45
N GLN A 93 -3.77 0.10 -18.68
CA GLN A 93 -4.56 -0.67 -19.62
C GLN A 93 -6.03 -0.75 -19.21
N PHE A 94 -6.31 -1.06 -17.92
CA PHE A 94 -7.67 -1.09 -17.42
C PHE A 94 -8.34 0.30 -17.36
N LYS A 95 -7.56 1.34 -17.07
CA LYS A 95 -8.04 2.73 -17.12
C LYS A 95 -8.50 3.09 -18.53
N THR A 96 -7.64 2.88 -19.53
CA THR A 96 -7.96 3.11 -20.94
C THR A 96 -9.20 2.32 -21.36
N PHE A 97 -9.31 1.07 -20.90
CA PHE A 97 -10.45 0.21 -21.21
C PHE A 97 -11.77 0.80 -20.72
N TYR A 98 -11.91 1.09 -19.41
CA TYR A 98 -13.21 1.55 -18.89
C TYR A 98 -13.56 2.99 -19.33
N GLU A 99 -12.58 3.80 -19.71
CA GLU A 99 -12.80 5.12 -20.30
C GLU A 99 -13.28 5.01 -21.76
N THR A 100 -12.73 4.06 -22.52
CA THR A 100 -13.07 3.85 -23.92
C THR A 100 -14.39 3.07 -24.08
N TYR A 101 -14.54 1.99 -23.32
CA TYR A 101 -15.67 1.06 -23.40
C TYR A 101 -16.62 1.20 -22.20
N GLY A 102 -16.96 2.42 -21.80
CA GLY A 102 -17.75 2.71 -20.60
C GLY A 102 -19.15 2.09 -20.55
N ARG A 103 -19.67 1.56 -21.70
CA ARG A 103 -20.94 0.84 -21.79
C ARG A 103 -20.78 -0.69 -21.84
N SER A 104 -19.54 -1.17 -21.83
CA SER A 104 -19.25 -2.59 -21.82
C SER A 104 -19.68 -3.25 -20.51
N SER A 105 -20.12 -4.49 -20.57
CA SER A 105 -20.35 -5.31 -19.39
C SER A 105 -19.07 -5.59 -18.58
N LEU A 106 -17.89 -5.36 -19.19
CA LEU A 106 -16.59 -5.51 -18.56
C LEU A 106 -16.07 -4.20 -17.94
N ALA A 107 -16.75 -3.06 -18.17
CA ALA A 107 -16.28 -1.75 -17.71
C ALA A 107 -16.22 -1.63 -16.18
N GLU A 108 -17.19 -2.21 -15.46
CA GLU A 108 -17.20 -2.25 -14.01
C GLU A 108 -15.97 -3.01 -13.47
N GLU A 109 -15.71 -4.20 -14.02
CA GLU A 109 -14.57 -5.01 -13.60
C GLU A 109 -13.23 -4.36 -13.98
N ALA A 110 -13.15 -3.73 -15.16
CA ALA A 110 -11.95 -2.98 -15.55
C ALA A 110 -11.70 -1.77 -14.65
N HIS A 111 -12.74 -1.04 -14.24
CA HIS A 111 -12.58 0.07 -13.30
C HIS A 111 -12.09 -0.40 -11.92
N PHE A 112 -12.63 -1.52 -11.41
CA PHE A 112 -12.11 -2.16 -10.20
C PHE A 112 -10.64 -2.58 -10.39
N MET A 113 -10.31 -3.25 -11.50
CA MET A 113 -8.96 -3.75 -11.76
C MET A 113 -7.93 -2.63 -11.97
N TYR A 114 -8.33 -1.48 -12.48
CA TYR A 114 -7.49 -0.28 -12.49
C TYR A 114 -7.00 0.07 -11.08
N ALA A 115 -7.93 0.29 -10.18
CA ALA A 115 -7.62 0.66 -8.80
C ALA A 115 -6.90 -0.47 -8.04
N PHE A 116 -7.27 -1.73 -8.31
CA PHE A 116 -6.62 -2.89 -7.69
C PHE A 116 -5.19 -3.11 -8.19
N SER A 117 -4.90 -2.73 -9.42
CA SER A 117 -3.54 -2.75 -9.96
C SER A 117 -2.65 -1.69 -9.29
N LEU A 118 -3.14 -0.47 -9.08
CA LEU A 118 -2.46 0.57 -8.31
C LEU A 118 -2.19 0.13 -6.87
N TYR A 119 -3.18 -0.48 -6.21
CA TYR A 119 -2.99 -1.05 -4.87
C TYR A 119 -1.91 -2.14 -4.85
N SER A 120 -1.85 -2.97 -5.91
CA SER A 120 -0.89 -4.06 -6.02
C SER A 120 0.52 -3.58 -6.33
N SER A 121 0.68 -2.37 -6.92
CA SER A 121 1.98 -1.71 -7.11
C SER A 121 2.49 -1.05 -5.84
N ALA A 122 1.59 -0.67 -4.91
CA ALA A 122 1.93 0.08 -3.72
C ALA A 122 2.89 -0.70 -2.80
N PRO A 123 4.04 -0.12 -2.43
CA PRO A 123 5.06 -0.81 -1.64
C PRO A 123 4.67 -0.93 -0.16
N SER A 124 5.60 -1.41 0.67
CA SER A 124 5.46 -1.44 2.14
C SER A 124 5.36 -0.03 2.72
N ALA A 125 4.75 0.09 3.93
CA ALA A 125 4.39 1.36 4.56
C ALA A 125 5.55 2.37 4.71
N ASN A 126 6.79 1.91 4.90
CA ASN A 126 7.98 2.75 5.08
C ASN A 126 8.50 3.42 3.79
N LEU A 127 8.01 2.98 2.62
CA LEU A 127 8.38 3.53 1.32
C LEU A 127 7.37 4.60 0.85
N ASP A 128 7.54 5.11 -0.36
CA ASP A 128 6.59 6.07 -0.93
C ASP A 128 5.20 5.44 -1.09
N GLN A 129 4.15 6.16 -0.70
CA GLN A 129 2.78 5.67 -0.69
C GLN A 129 1.90 6.36 -1.76
N SER A 130 2.49 7.02 -2.75
CA SER A 130 1.76 7.73 -3.80
C SER A 130 0.78 6.80 -4.53
N ASP A 131 1.24 5.61 -4.94
CA ASP A 131 0.39 4.61 -5.60
C ASP A 131 -0.74 4.12 -4.67
N GLY A 132 -0.46 4.00 -3.37
CA GLY A 132 -1.46 3.60 -2.37
C GLY A 132 -2.55 4.67 -2.18
N ILE A 133 -2.20 5.94 -2.24
CA ILE A 133 -3.15 7.07 -2.17
C ILE A 133 -3.99 7.08 -3.43
N GLU A 134 -3.37 6.98 -4.61
CA GLU A 134 -4.09 6.93 -5.89
C GLU A 134 -5.04 5.73 -5.96
N ALA A 135 -4.61 4.56 -5.44
CA ALA A 135 -5.45 3.38 -5.34
C ALA A 135 -6.69 3.61 -4.45
N MET A 136 -6.54 4.29 -3.31
CA MET A 136 -7.67 4.64 -2.43
C MET A 136 -8.67 5.55 -3.12
N ASP A 137 -8.19 6.61 -3.79
CA ASP A 137 -9.02 7.55 -4.52
C ASP A 137 -9.75 6.85 -5.68
N ALA A 138 -9.04 6.00 -6.41
CA ALA A 138 -9.62 5.20 -7.50
C ALA A 138 -10.68 4.21 -6.99
N MET A 139 -10.44 3.54 -5.84
CA MET A 139 -11.42 2.64 -5.22
C MET A 139 -12.65 3.40 -4.70
N GLN A 140 -12.47 4.59 -4.13
CA GLN A 140 -13.59 5.42 -3.70
C GLN A 140 -14.44 5.86 -4.90
N ASN A 141 -13.81 6.25 -6.00
CA ASN A 141 -14.50 6.59 -7.24
C ASN A 141 -15.25 5.38 -7.82
N PHE A 142 -14.65 4.19 -7.75
CA PHE A 142 -15.30 2.94 -8.12
C PHE A 142 -16.56 2.68 -7.29
N LEU A 143 -16.47 2.77 -5.95
CA LEU A 143 -17.61 2.56 -5.05
C LEU A 143 -18.74 3.55 -5.27
N ASN A 144 -18.39 4.82 -5.53
CA ASN A 144 -19.38 5.86 -5.82
C ASN A 144 -20.13 5.60 -7.13
N LYS A 145 -19.43 5.04 -8.14
CA LYS A 145 -20.02 4.73 -9.45
C LYS A 145 -20.81 3.43 -9.48
N TYR A 146 -20.40 2.44 -8.69
CA TYR A 146 -20.98 1.09 -8.66
C TYR A 146 -21.29 0.66 -7.21
N PRO A 147 -22.29 1.27 -6.56
CA PRO A 147 -22.59 1.03 -5.15
C PRO A 147 -23.02 -0.42 -4.85
N ASP A 148 -23.62 -1.11 -5.84
CA ASP A 148 -24.11 -2.48 -5.71
C ASP A 148 -23.17 -3.51 -6.36
N SER A 149 -21.90 -3.13 -6.56
CA SER A 149 -20.91 -4.00 -7.21
C SER A 149 -20.59 -5.25 -6.38
N LYS A 150 -20.40 -6.38 -7.06
CA LYS A 150 -19.83 -7.60 -6.47
C LYS A 150 -18.41 -7.39 -5.87
N PHE A 151 -17.72 -6.33 -6.26
CA PHE A 151 -16.39 -5.97 -5.77
C PHE A 151 -16.40 -4.99 -4.59
N GLN A 152 -17.59 -4.58 -4.10
CA GLN A 152 -17.74 -3.56 -3.05
C GLN A 152 -16.91 -3.87 -1.81
N GLU A 153 -17.04 -5.08 -1.25
CA GLU A 153 -16.32 -5.49 -0.06
C GLU A 153 -14.80 -5.47 -0.27
N ARG A 154 -14.34 -5.94 -1.44
CA ARG A 154 -12.92 -5.93 -1.76
C ARG A 154 -12.36 -4.53 -1.96
N ALA A 155 -13.14 -3.63 -2.54
CA ALA A 155 -12.76 -2.23 -2.72
C ALA A 155 -12.64 -1.51 -1.36
N ALA A 156 -13.59 -1.70 -0.46
CA ALA A 156 -13.54 -1.18 0.91
C ALA A 156 -12.32 -1.71 1.69
N GLU A 157 -11.98 -2.99 1.53
CA GLU A 157 -10.80 -3.59 2.12
C GLU A 157 -9.49 -2.95 1.62
N VAL A 158 -9.39 -2.68 0.31
CA VAL A 158 -8.23 -1.99 -0.28
C VAL A 158 -8.06 -0.60 0.34
N ILE A 159 -9.13 0.17 0.48
CA ILE A 159 -9.10 1.49 1.12
C ILE A 159 -8.59 1.36 2.55
N ARG A 160 -9.18 0.46 3.34
CA ARG A 160 -8.83 0.24 4.74
C ARG A 160 -7.34 -0.15 4.92
N VAL A 161 -6.85 -1.08 4.10
CA VAL A 161 -5.44 -1.53 4.17
C VAL A 161 -4.48 -0.43 3.74
N SER A 162 -4.80 0.32 2.70
CA SER A 162 -3.97 1.45 2.23
C SER A 162 -3.92 2.57 3.26
N GLN A 163 -5.06 2.91 3.87
CA GLN A 163 -5.11 3.87 4.98
C GLN A 163 -4.25 3.41 6.17
N GLY A 164 -4.32 2.12 6.53
CA GLY A 164 -3.49 1.56 7.59
C GLY A 164 -1.98 1.69 7.33
N LYS A 165 -1.55 1.56 6.07
CA LYS A 165 -0.14 1.81 5.67
C LYS A 165 0.25 3.29 5.84
N LEU A 166 -0.65 4.22 5.50
CA LEU A 166 -0.41 5.65 5.69
C LEU A 166 -0.30 6.03 7.17
N GLU A 167 -1.18 5.49 8.00
CA GLU A 167 -1.12 5.67 9.45
C GLU A 167 0.19 5.13 10.02
N GLU A 168 0.58 3.91 9.65
CA GLU A 168 1.84 3.32 10.08
C GLU A 168 3.05 4.18 9.69
N LYS A 169 3.10 4.62 8.43
CA LYS A 169 4.15 5.53 7.95
C LYS A 169 4.20 6.83 8.74
N GLY A 170 3.04 7.46 8.95
CA GLY A 170 2.91 8.70 9.71
C GLY A 170 3.40 8.54 11.15
N PHE A 171 3.00 7.44 11.81
CA PHE A 171 3.44 7.11 13.16
C PHE A 171 4.96 6.88 13.24
N GLN A 172 5.52 6.07 12.33
CA GLN A 172 6.96 5.80 12.32
C GLN A 172 7.78 7.07 12.07
N ASN A 173 7.34 7.93 11.16
CA ASN A 173 7.97 9.21 10.90
C ASN A 173 7.97 10.11 12.15
N ALA A 174 6.85 10.21 12.85
CA ALA A 174 6.75 10.99 14.09
C ALA A 174 7.66 10.41 15.19
N ARG A 175 7.67 9.08 15.36
CA ARG A 175 8.52 8.37 16.32
C ARG A 175 10.02 8.52 16.01
N GLN A 176 10.40 8.65 14.74
CA GLN A 176 11.79 8.83 14.34
C GLN A 176 12.38 10.12 14.93
N TYR A 177 11.63 11.22 15.01
CA TYR A 177 12.09 12.44 15.66
C TYR A 177 12.44 12.22 17.14
N LEU A 178 11.67 11.42 17.86
CA LEU A 178 11.97 11.05 19.23
C LEU A 178 13.27 10.22 19.32
N THR A 179 13.45 9.25 18.44
CA THR A 179 14.67 8.43 18.36
C THR A 179 15.92 9.29 18.10
N LEU A 180 15.77 10.30 17.25
CA LEU A 180 16.82 11.28 16.94
C LEU A 180 16.99 12.35 18.05
N ARG A 181 16.26 12.24 19.17
CA ARG A 181 16.25 13.20 20.29
C ARG A 181 15.84 14.62 19.90
N MET A 182 15.12 14.76 18.81
CA MET A 182 14.54 16.02 18.34
C MET A 182 13.16 16.23 19.00
N TYR A 183 13.16 16.35 20.33
CA TYR A 183 11.95 16.26 21.17
C TYR A 183 10.85 17.26 20.79
N GLN A 184 11.21 18.50 20.47
CA GLN A 184 10.23 19.51 20.05
C GLN A 184 9.57 19.12 18.72
N ALA A 185 10.35 18.64 17.76
CA ALA A 185 9.83 18.17 16.48
C ALA A 185 8.96 16.93 16.65
N ALA A 186 9.34 16.00 17.56
CA ALA A 186 8.54 14.82 17.89
C ALA A 186 7.15 15.22 18.40
N ILE A 187 7.05 16.16 19.34
CA ILE A 187 5.77 16.64 19.89
C ILE A 187 4.89 17.20 18.77
N ILE A 188 5.44 18.07 17.94
CA ILE A 188 4.71 18.67 16.81
C ILE A 188 4.25 17.59 15.81
N SER A 189 5.11 16.61 15.51
CA SER A 189 4.77 15.52 14.60
C SER A 189 3.68 14.61 15.16
N PHE A 190 3.67 14.33 16.46
CA PHE A 190 2.61 13.58 17.13
C PHE A 190 1.27 14.35 17.12
N ASP A 191 1.30 15.68 17.32
CA ASP A 191 0.11 16.51 17.22
C ASP A 191 -0.46 16.54 15.78
N ASN A 192 0.40 16.61 14.79
CA ASN A 192 -0.01 16.55 13.38
C ASN A 192 -0.58 15.17 13.03
N PHE A 193 0.03 14.08 13.54
CA PHE A 193 -0.49 12.73 13.35
C PHE A 193 -1.92 12.62 13.91
N ARG A 194 -2.16 13.06 15.14
CA ARG A 194 -3.49 13.03 15.78
C ARG A 194 -4.55 13.79 14.97
N LYS A 195 -4.17 14.91 14.36
CA LYS A 195 -5.07 15.68 13.49
C LYS A 195 -5.41 14.94 12.18
N ASN A 196 -4.42 14.28 11.60
CA ASN A 196 -4.60 13.58 10.31
C ASN A 196 -5.29 12.23 10.47
N PHE A 197 -5.13 11.57 11.63
CA PHE A 197 -5.64 10.23 11.91
C PHE A 197 -6.35 10.20 13.29
N PRO A 198 -7.53 10.83 13.42
CA PRO A 198 -8.21 10.99 14.71
C PRO A 198 -8.72 9.67 15.31
N ASP A 199 -8.91 8.62 14.49
CA ASP A 199 -9.40 7.30 14.90
C ASP A 199 -8.30 6.23 14.90
N SER A 200 -7.03 6.64 14.84
CA SER A 200 -5.91 5.71 14.73
C SER A 200 -5.68 4.92 16.02
N LYS A 201 -5.34 3.63 15.85
CA LYS A 201 -4.91 2.74 16.94
C LYS A 201 -3.64 3.19 17.67
N TYR A 202 -2.87 4.11 17.09
CA TYR A 202 -1.62 4.62 17.67
C TYR A 202 -1.82 5.79 18.64
N LEU A 203 -3.03 6.31 18.80
CA LEU A 203 -3.28 7.53 19.57
C LEU A 203 -2.93 7.38 21.06
N GLU A 204 -3.20 6.23 21.68
CA GLU A 204 -2.78 5.93 23.06
C GLU A 204 -1.27 5.99 23.21
N GLU A 205 -0.53 5.30 22.34
CA GLU A 205 0.94 5.30 22.37
C GLU A 205 1.49 6.70 22.09
N ILE A 206 0.89 7.46 21.18
CA ILE A 206 1.29 8.84 20.86
C ILE A 206 1.10 9.76 22.08
N ALA A 207 0.00 9.66 22.81
CA ALA A 207 -0.22 10.44 24.02
C ALA A 207 0.90 10.19 25.05
N TYR A 208 1.28 8.94 25.27
CA TYR A 208 2.42 8.58 26.09
C TYR A 208 3.76 9.11 25.53
N LEU A 209 4.05 8.94 24.24
CA LEU A 209 5.30 9.39 23.64
C LEU A 209 5.45 10.92 23.65
N LYS A 210 4.33 11.66 23.68
CA LYS A 210 4.34 13.11 23.93
C LYS A 210 4.81 13.45 25.33
N VAL A 211 4.35 12.73 26.37
CA VAL A 211 4.84 12.88 27.74
C VAL A 211 6.35 12.62 27.79
N VAL A 212 6.81 11.51 27.20
CA VAL A 212 8.24 11.16 27.10
C VAL A 212 9.04 12.26 26.42
N SER A 213 8.55 12.75 25.28
CA SER A 213 9.23 13.79 24.49
C SER A 213 9.33 15.10 25.27
N GLN A 214 8.24 15.51 25.93
CA GLN A 214 8.19 16.75 26.70
C GLN A 214 9.07 16.69 27.95
N PHE A 215 9.12 15.53 28.63
CA PHE A 215 10.00 15.29 29.78
C PHE A 215 11.47 15.41 29.39
N ASN A 216 11.89 14.72 28.35
CA ASN A 216 13.26 14.81 27.82
C ASN A 216 13.60 16.22 27.34
N LEU A 217 12.65 16.92 26.74
CA LEU A 217 12.81 18.32 26.36
C LEU A 217 13.03 19.21 27.57
N ALA A 218 12.31 18.97 28.66
CA ALA A 218 12.48 19.72 29.90
C ALA A 218 13.87 19.49 30.52
N GLU A 219 14.29 18.23 30.63
CA GLU A 219 15.60 17.87 31.18
C GLU A 219 16.79 18.48 30.41
N LYS A 220 16.70 18.49 29.09
CA LYS A 220 17.78 19.01 28.20
C LYS A 220 17.72 20.50 27.98
N SER A 221 16.82 21.21 28.65
CA SER A 221 16.61 22.64 28.46
C SER A 221 17.51 23.48 29.40
N LEU A 222 17.72 24.73 28.99
CA LEU A 222 18.30 25.73 29.90
C LEU A 222 17.46 25.83 31.19
N VAL A 223 18.14 26.01 32.32
CA VAL A 223 17.54 26.03 33.66
C VAL A 223 16.39 27.05 33.77
N THR A 224 16.46 28.15 33.04
CA THR A 224 15.41 29.17 32.98
C THR A 224 14.12 28.71 32.30
N LEU A 225 14.20 27.77 31.36
CA LEU A 225 13.07 27.25 30.60
C LEU A 225 12.46 25.99 31.23
N GLN A 226 13.23 25.27 32.07
CA GLN A 226 12.80 24.00 32.67
C GLN A 226 11.45 24.08 33.39
N PRO A 227 11.15 25.08 34.27
CA PRO A 227 9.90 25.11 35.02
C PRO A 227 8.67 25.12 34.10
N LYS A 228 8.71 25.91 33.04
CA LYS A 228 7.62 25.97 32.04
C LYS A 228 7.46 24.61 31.32
N ARG A 229 8.58 23.97 30.99
CA ARG A 229 8.56 22.70 30.25
C ARG A 229 8.13 21.51 31.10
N TYR A 230 8.50 21.49 32.41
CA TYR A 230 8.00 20.47 33.34
C TYR A 230 6.50 20.64 33.62
N ARG A 231 5.95 21.87 33.67
CA ARG A 231 4.50 22.06 33.75
C ARG A 231 3.78 21.45 32.56
N ALA A 232 4.32 21.63 31.35
CA ALA A 232 3.76 20.97 30.16
C ALA A 232 3.82 19.43 30.20
N VAL A 233 4.77 18.84 30.94
CA VAL A 233 4.76 17.38 31.20
C VAL A 233 3.56 16.99 32.06
N ILE A 234 3.30 17.78 33.11
CA ILE A 234 2.16 17.57 34.02
C ILE A 234 0.85 17.61 33.24
N ASP A 235 0.69 18.65 32.40
CA ASP A 235 -0.51 18.83 31.57
C ASP A 235 -0.72 17.65 30.61
N LEU A 236 0.34 17.21 29.93
CA LEU A 236 0.28 16.07 29.00
C LEU A 236 0.01 14.73 29.71
N TYR A 237 0.53 14.56 30.93
CA TYR A 237 0.21 13.37 31.73
C TYR A 237 -1.28 13.35 32.10
N GLN A 238 -1.85 14.47 32.52
CA GLN A 238 -3.28 14.56 32.81
C GLN A 238 -4.12 14.26 31.57
N GLU A 239 -3.76 14.82 30.40
CA GLU A 239 -4.40 14.50 29.12
C GLU A 239 -4.35 12.99 28.82
N LEU A 240 -3.23 12.32 29.11
CA LEU A 240 -3.08 10.87 28.94
C LEU A 240 -4.01 10.09 29.87
N VAL A 241 -4.07 10.45 31.16
CA VAL A 241 -4.94 9.79 32.15
C VAL A 241 -6.41 9.96 31.80
N ASP A 242 -6.81 11.19 31.44
CA ASP A 242 -8.20 11.50 31.12
C ASP A 242 -8.68 10.79 29.84
N SER A 243 -7.79 10.71 28.83
CA SER A 243 -8.14 10.08 27.54
C SER A 243 -8.01 8.55 27.56
N TYR A 244 -7.10 8.00 28.37
CA TYR A 244 -6.79 6.58 28.40
C TYR A 244 -6.56 6.07 29.84
N PRO A 245 -7.60 6.01 30.68
CA PRO A 245 -7.49 5.69 32.12
C PRO A 245 -6.98 4.27 32.41
N GLU A 246 -7.06 3.36 31.43
CA GLU A 246 -6.55 1.99 31.55
C GLU A 246 -5.28 1.75 30.73
N SER A 247 -4.60 2.82 30.31
CA SER A 247 -3.42 2.70 29.47
C SER A 247 -2.29 1.94 30.17
N LYS A 248 -1.70 0.98 29.46
CA LYS A 248 -0.49 0.25 29.90
C LYS A 248 0.72 1.16 30.14
N TYR A 249 0.70 2.37 29.62
CA TYR A 249 1.79 3.34 29.72
C TYR A 249 1.71 4.23 30.97
N LEU A 250 0.61 4.21 31.71
CA LEU A 250 0.39 5.11 32.86
C LEU A 250 1.48 5.02 33.92
N ARG A 251 1.89 3.80 34.28
CA ARG A 251 2.93 3.59 35.30
C ARG A 251 4.26 4.25 34.97
N ASP A 252 4.65 4.25 33.69
CA ASP A 252 5.91 4.87 33.28
C ASP A 252 5.76 6.37 33.10
N ALA A 253 4.60 6.83 32.63
CA ALA A 253 4.28 8.25 32.53
C ALA A 253 4.18 8.92 33.92
N GLU A 254 3.64 8.22 34.94
CA GLU A 254 3.53 8.69 36.34
C GLU A 254 4.89 9.00 36.97
N LYS A 255 5.93 8.22 36.64
CA LYS A 255 7.29 8.52 37.11
C LYS A 255 7.77 9.87 36.60
N MET A 256 7.54 10.15 35.30
CA MET A 256 7.91 11.43 34.70
C MET A 256 7.08 12.59 35.26
N TYR A 257 5.79 12.37 35.52
CA TYR A 257 4.90 13.31 36.18
C TYR A 257 5.41 13.67 37.58
N SER A 258 5.69 12.66 38.44
CA SER A 258 6.15 12.86 39.81
C SER A 258 7.48 13.62 39.85
N LEU A 259 8.44 13.28 39.00
CA LEU A 259 9.70 14.01 38.86
C LEU A 259 9.49 15.45 38.42
N SER A 260 8.57 15.67 37.46
CA SER A 260 8.25 16.99 36.97
C SER A 260 7.61 17.87 38.03
N LEU A 261 6.71 17.29 38.84
CA LEU A 261 6.05 18.00 39.95
C LEU A 261 7.08 18.46 40.99
N ALA A 262 8.02 17.60 41.41
CA ALA A 262 9.12 17.95 42.30
C ALA A 262 9.95 19.12 41.77
N LYS A 263 10.34 19.07 40.47
CA LYS A 263 11.13 20.13 39.80
C LYS A 263 10.42 21.49 39.72
N VAL A 264 9.10 21.48 39.64
CA VAL A 264 8.30 22.71 39.63
C VAL A 264 8.17 23.29 41.03
N THR A 265 8.08 22.42 42.10
CA THR A 265 7.89 22.82 43.49
C THR A 265 9.17 23.37 44.11
N GLU A 266 10.31 22.65 43.95
CA GLU A 266 11.65 23.09 44.42
C GLU A 266 11.97 24.54 44.01
N LYS A 267 11.58 24.97 42.81
CA LYS A 267 11.86 26.32 42.30
C LYS A 267 10.88 27.40 42.80
N LYS A 268 9.74 27.04 43.35
CA LYS A 268 8.88 28.03 44.04
C LYS A 268 9.47 28.44 45.38
N GLU A 269 10.07 27.51 46.11
CA GLU A 269 10.68 27.77 47.42
C GLU A 269 11.96 28.62 47.35
N VAL A 270 12.74 28.49 46.29
CA VAL A 270 13.97 29.29 46.08
C VAL A 270 13.68 30.75 45.65
N LYS A 271 12.43 31.08 45.23
CA LYS A 271 12.02 32.42 44.83
C LYS A 271 11.16 33.17 45.88
N SER A 272 10.77 32.48 46.95
CA SER A 272 10.13 33.06 48.12
C SER A 272 11.18 33.42 49.18
#